data_8bbacf153a4efbb599ddd8ac48a2c01c
#
_entry.id   8bbacf153a4efbb599ddd8ac48a2c01c
#
_cell.length_a   1.000
_cell.length_b   1.000
_cell.length_c   1.000
_cell.angle_alpha   90.00
_cell.angle_beta   90.00
_cell.angle_gamma   90.00
#
_symmetry.space_group_name_H-M   'P 1'
#
loop_
_entity.id
_entity.type
_entity.pdbx_description
1 polymer ?
#
loop_
_entity_poly.entity_id
_entity_poly.type
_entity_poly.pdbx_seq_one_letter_code
_entity_poly.pdbx_strand_id
1 'polypeptide(L)'
;MEWYLPVIWAAVIGIAVVMYVLLDGFDLGIGILFPFAQNESERDQMTRSIAPYWDGNETWLVLGGAGLFVAFPKAYAVIMPAFYVPVIVMLVALVFRGIAFEFRHVSRSKTGWNIAFAVGSTLATLAQGIILGGLIQGVPVKDGAFSGGSFDWATPFAFVCGLSLIAGYGLLGATWLVMKTEGPVAEKARAHAKALLVAVLASMLVVSLWTPLTEPRIATRWFSLPNFYFLWPVPSVTALIAYLEWRWLEARRDVLPFLATMALFLLGYLGLVISNFPYLVPPSLTIWDTAAVPASQIFMLLGTLLLLPIVIGYIVFIYWLFRGKVREGESYH
;
A
#
# COMPACT_ATOMS: atom_id res chain seq x y z
N MET A 1 -14.37 23.68 -16.63
CA MET A 1 -14.76 22.59 -15.76
C MET A 1 -14.18 21.26 -16.24
N GLU A 2 -14.22 20.97 -17.53
CA GLU A 2 -13.71 19.72 -18.15
C GLU A 2 -12.23 19.42 -17.88
N TRP A 3 -11.38 20.44 -17.78
CA TRP A 3 -9.95 20.29 -17.47
C TRP A 3 -9.69 19.82 -16.03
N TYR A 4 -10.51 20.24 -15.06
CA TYR A 4 -10.29 19.95 -13.64
C TYR A 4 -10.86 18.60 -13.18
N LEU A 5 -11.90 18.09 -13.84
CA LEU A 5 -12.53 16.83 -13.46
C LEU A 5 -11.57 15.62 -13.44
N PRO A 6 -10.73 15.43 -14.50
CA PRO A 6 -9.73 14.34 -14.46
C PRO A 6 -8.71 14.50 -13.33
N VAL A 7 -8.31 15.73 -13.00
CA VAL A 7 -7.38 16.01 -11.89
C VAL A 7 -8.03 15.66 -10.55
N ILE A 8 -9.30 16.05 -10.35
CA ILE A 8 -10.05 15.73 -9.13
C ILE A 8 -10.18 14.22 -8.97
N TRP A 9 -10.52 13.50 -10.04
CA TRP A 9 -10.63 12.04 -9.98
C TRP A 9 -9.29 11.34 -9.78
N ALA A 10 -8.22 11.82 -10.40
CA ALA A 10 -6.87 11.31 -10.15
C ALA A 10 -6.48 11.50 -8.68
N ALA A 11 -6.84 12.65 -8.08
CA ALA A 11 -6.62 12.89 -6.65
C ALA A 11 -7.48 11.97 -5.76
N VAL A 12 -8.76 11.77 -6.06
CA VAL A 12 -9.66 10.87 -5.31
C VAL A 12 -9.14 9.43 -5.34
N ILE A 13 -8.78 8.92 -6.53
CA ILE A 13 -8.21 7.57 -6.68
C ILE A 13 -6.85 7.49 -5.99
N GLY A 14 -6.01 8.51 -6.13
CA GLY A 14 -4.72 8.60 -5.45
C GLY A 14 -4.86 8.52 -3.93
N ILE A 15 -5.85 9.23 -3.35
CA ILE A 15 -6.16 9.16 -1.92
C ILE A 15 -6.65 7.75 -1.56
N ALA A 16 -7.53 7.13 -2.36
CA ALA A 16 -8.00 5.77 -2.11
C ALA A 16 -6.84 4.76 -2.09
N VAL A 17 -5.90 4.87 -3.03
CA VAL A 17 -4.69 4.02 -3.07
C VAL A 17 -3.83 4.24 -1.83
N VAL A 18 -3.59 5.49 -1.44
CA VAL A 18 -2.82 5.80 -0.21
C VAL A 18 -3.50 5.24 1.03
N MET A 19 -4.82 5.44 1.17
CA MET A 19 -5.57 4.92 2.30
C MET A 19 -5.51 3.38 2.35
N TYR A 20 -5.64 2.72 1.20
CA TYR A 20 -5.45 1.26 1.11
C TYR A 20 -4.04 0.85 1.55
N VAL A 21 -3.00 1.46 0.99
CA VAL A 21 -1.60 1.14 1.30
C VAL A 21 -1.27 1.36 2.77
N LEU A 22 -1.78 2.42 3.39
CA LEU A 22 -1.50 2.73 4.78
C LEU A 22 -2.30 1.88 5.75
N LEU A 23 -3.60 1.63 5.45
CA LEU A 23 -4.51 0.97 6.37
C LEU A 23 -4.49 -0.56 6.18
N ASP A 24 -4.72 -1.08 4.98
CA ASP A 24 -4.61 -2.52 4.74
C ASP A 24 -3.15 -3.00 4.71
N GLY A 25 -2.20 -2.08 4.46
CA GLY A 25 -0.77 -2.38 4.50
C GLY A 25 -0.27 -2.86 5.87
N PHE A 26 -0.74 -2.30 6.99
CA PHE A 26 -0.35 -2.85 8.29
C PHE A 26 -1.07 -4.18 8.59
N ASP A 27 -2.28 -4.40 8.09
CA ASP A 27 -3.00 -5.66 8.23
C ASP A 27 -2.27 -6.79 7.49
N LEU A 28 -1.88 -6.55 6.24
CA LEU A 28 -1.04 -7.46 5.44
C LEU A 28 0.34 -7.64 6.10
N GLY A 29 0.89 -6.58 6.67
CA GLY A 29 2.15 -6.60 7.40
C GLY A 29 2.12 -7.54 8.62
N ILE A 30 1.00 -7.59 9.34
CA ILE A 30 0.80 -8.56 10.42
C ILE A 30 0.79 -9.99 9.87
N GLY A 31 0.14 -10.23 8.72
CA GLY A 31 0.16 -11.53 8.06
C GLY A 31 1.58 -11.96 7.66
N ILE A 32 2.40 -11.03 7.15
CA ILE A 32 3.82 -11.26 6.83
C ILE A 32 4.63 -11.63 8.09
N LEU A 33 4.33 -10.99 9.23
CA LEU A 33 5.01 -11.24 10.49
C LEU A 33 4.47 -12.47 11.24
N PHE A 34 3.33 -13.01 10.84
CA PHE A 34 2.63 -14.08 11.52
C PHE A 34 3.45 -15.37 11.74
N PRO A 35 4.30 -15.83 10.80
CA PRO A 35 5.17 -16.99 10.99
C PRO A 35 6.20 -16.82 12.11
N PHE A 36 6.55 -15.59 12.49
CA PHE A 36 7.54 -15.31 13.52
C PHE A 36 6.98 -15.32 14.95
N ALA A 37 5.66 -15.48 15.10
CA ALA A 37 5.03 -15.70 16.39
C ALA A 37 5.37 -17.11 16.93
N GLN A 38 5.75 -17.20 18.21
CA GLN A 38 6.23 -18.44 18.82
C GLN A 38 5.12 -19.41 19.20
N ASN A 39 3.93 -18.88 19.52
CA ASN A 39 2.81 -19.69 19.99
C ASN A 39 1.47 -19.10 19.53
N GLU A 40 0.38 -19.84 19.76
CA GLU A 40 -0.96 -19.42 19.35
C GLU A 40 -1.50 -18.21 20.14
N SER A 41 -1.06 -18.02 21.39
CA SER A 41 -1.44 -16.82 22.17
C SER A 41 -0.93 -15.54 21.54
N GLU A 42 0.34 -15.55 21.09
CA GLU A 42 0.91 -14.40 20.34
C GLU A 42 0.16 -14.17 19.02
N ARG A 43 -0.15 -15.25 18.26
CA ARG A 43 -0.93 -15.14 17.01
C ARG A 43 -2.33 -14.61 17.26
N ASP A 44 -2.97 -15.02 18.33
CA ASP A 44 -4.28 -14.53 18.74
C ASP A 44 -4.24 -13.04 19.12
N GLN A 45 -3.16 -12.58 19.77
CA GLN A 45 -2.97 -11.16 20.08
C GLN A 45 -2.72 -10.34 18.82
N MET A 46 -1.93 -10.84 17.86
CA MET A 46 -1.67 -10.20 16.57
C MET A 46 -2.97 -10.03 15.77
N THR A 47 -3.77 -11.10 15.60
CA THR A 47 -5.03 -11.02 14.85
C THR A 47 -6.06 -10.11 15.54
N ARG A 48 -6.17 -10.16 16.86
CA ARG A 48 -7.07 -9.27 17.62
C ARG A 48 -6.71 -7.79 17.44
N SER A 49 -5.44 -7.45 17.23
CA SER A 49 -5.03 -6.06 17.05
C SER A 49 -5.60 -5.42 15.77
N ILE A 50 -6.00 -6.22 14.78
CA ILE A 50 -6.56 -5.76 13.51
C ILE A 50 -8.02 -6.13 13.30
N ALA A 51 -8.58 -7.01 14.14
CA ALA A 51 -9.94 -7.51 13.99
C ALA A 51 -11.02 -6.43 13.77
N PRO A 52 -10.99 -5.27 14.45
CA PRO A 52 -12.00 -4.23 14.23
C PRO A 52 -11.84 -3.45 12.93
N TYR A 53 -10.71 -3.57 12.21
CA TYR A 53 -10.31 -2.62 11.17
C TYR A 53 -10.19 -3.22 9.78
N TRP A 54 -9.74 -4.48 9.66
CA TRP A 54 -9.24 -5.08 8.42
C TRP A 54 -10.24 -5.03 7.26
N ASP A 55 -11.51 -5.31 7.49
CA ASP A 55 -12.56 -5.29 6.46
C ASP A 55 -12.80 -3.85 5.93
N GLY A 56 -12.88 -2.88 6.85
CA GLY A 56 -12.97 -1.47 6.51
C GLY A 56 -11.74 -0.93 5.78
N ASN A 57 -10.55 -1.44 6.11
CA ASN A 57 -9.31 -1.05 5.45
C ASN A 57 -9.24 -1.57 4.01
N GLU A 58 -9.69 -2.81 3.76
CA GLU A 58 -9.70 -3.42 2.43
C GLU A 58 -10.67 -2.71 1.45
N THR A 59 -11.74 -2.05 1.94
CA THR A 59 -12.70 -1.34 1.10
C THR A 59 -12.09 -0.21 0.26
N TRP A 60 -10.96 0.36 0.67
CA TRP A 60 -10.25 1.37 -0.12
C TRP A 60 -9.72 0.85 -1.45
N LEU A 61 -9.39 -0.46 -1.53
CA LEU A 61 -9.03 -1.12 -2.79
C LEU A 61 -10.18 -1.10 -3.79
N VAL A 62 -11.40 -1.34 -3.30
CA VAL A 62 -12.61 -1.32 -4.14
C VAL A 62 -12.86 0.08 -4.68
N LEU A 63 -12.74 1.11 -3.84
CA LEU A 63 -12.87 2.50 -4.29
C LEU A 63 -11.82 2.87 -5.34
N GLY A 64 -10.56 2.46 -5.15
CA GLY A 64 -9.48 2.68 -6.11
C GLY A 64 -9.74 1.99 -7.45
N GLY A 65 -10.10 0.71 -7.43
CA GLY A 65 -10.37 -0.08 -8.64
C GLY A 65 -11.63 0.34 -9.39
N ALA A 66 -12.75 0.54 -8.68
CA ALA A 66 -13.99 1.01 -9.27
C ALA A 66 -13.86 2.46 -9.77
N GLY A 67 -13.18 3.32 -9.01
CA GLY A 67 -12.88 4.69 -9.40
C GLY A 67 -12.06 4.74 -10.69
N LEU A 68 -11.01 3.91 -10.81
CA LEU A 68 -10.21 3.80 -12.02
C LEU A 68 -11.06 3.35 -13.21
N PHE A 69 -11.91 2.33 -13.03
CA PHE A 69 -12.79 1.80 -14.09
C PHE A 69 -13.75 2.86 -14.64
N VAL A 70 -14.34 3.68 -13.77
CA VAL A 70 -15.40 4.61 -14.19
C VAL A 70 -14.86 5.98 -14.56
N ALA A 71 -13.85 6.51 -13.83
CA ALA A 71 -13.29 7.83 -14.14
C ALA A 71 -12.25 7.79 -15.28
N PHE A 72 -11.53 6.65 -15.43
CA PHE A 72 -10.46 6.48 -16.43
C PHE A 72 -10.57 5.15 -17.17
N PRO A 73 -11.68 4.90 -17.93
CA PRO A 73 -11.95 3.60 -18.55
C PRO A 73 -10.87 3.17 -19.54
N LYS A 74 -10.25 4.09 -20.26
CA LYS A 74 -9.14 3.78 -21.17
C LYS A 74 -7.89 3.31 -20.42
N ALA A 75 -7.55 3.94 -19.29
CA ALA A 75 -6.44 3.48 -18.46
C ALA A 75 -6.73 2.09 -17.88
N TYR A 76 -7.94 1.87 -17.39
CA TYR A 76 -8.37 0.56 -16.90
C TYR A 76 -8.23 -0.54 -17.99
N ALA A 77 -8.68 -0.23 -19.22
CA ALA A 77 -8.60 -1.15 -20.36
C ALA A 77 -7.16 -1.47 -20.79
N VAL A 78 -6.16 -0.65 -20.43
CA VAL A 78 -4.74 -0.90 -20.69
C VAL A 78 -4.08 -1.59 -19.49
N ILE A 79 -4.30 -1.09 -18.27
CA ILE A 79 -3.65 -1.59 -17.06
C ILE A 79 -4.10 -3.01 -16.71
N MET A 80 -5.39 -3.32 -16.82
CA MET A 80 -5.89 -4.63 -16.44
C MET A 80 -5.33 -5.77 -17.31
N PRO A 81 -5.31 -5.69 -18.66
CA PRO A 81 -4.63 -6.69 -19.48
C PRO A 81 -3.11 -6.76 -19.25
N ALA A 82 -2.44 -5.64 -19.00
CA ALA A 82 -1.01 -5.61 -18.76
C ALA A 82 -0.61 -6.36 -17.48
N PHE A 83 -1.43 -6.30 -16.44
CA PHE A 83 -1.15 -6.86 -15.13
C PHE A 83 -2.18 -7.92 -14.68
N TYR A 84 -2.90 -8.57 -15.62
CA TYR A 84 -3.99 -9.48 -15.24
C TYR A 84 -3.53 -10.62 -14.33
N VAL A 85 -2.34 -11.19 -14.56
CA VAL A 85 -1.82 -12.28 -13.73
C VAL A 85 -1.54 -11.83 -12.29
N PRO A 86 -0.70 -10.79 -12.04
CA PRO A 86 -0.49 -10.32 -10.68
C PRO A 86 -1.77 -9.77 -10.02
N VAL A 87 -2.70 -9.17 -10.77
CA VAL A 87 -4.01 -8.75 -10.23
C VAL A 87 -4.82 -9.96 -9.77
N ILE A 88 -4.92 -11.03 -10.57
CA ILE A 88 -5.62 -12.26 -10.15
C ILE A 88 -4.95 -12.88 -8.93
N VAL A 89 -3.61 -12.98 -8.92
CA VAL A 89 -2.87 -13.50 -7.76
C VAL A 89 -3.16 -12.67 -6.51
N MET A 90 -3.14 -11.34 -6.63
CA MET A 90 -3.47 -10.42 -5.53
C MET A 90 -4.88 -10.68 -4.99
N LEU A 91 -5.90 -10.70 -5.86
CA LEU A 91 -7.29 -10.88 -5.45
C LEU A 91 -7.54 -12.24 -4.81
N VAL A 92 -7.01 -13.32 -5.39
CA VAL A 92 -7.10 -14.67 -4.82
C VAL A 92 -6.40 -14.74 -3.46
N ALA A 93 -5.23 -14.13 -3.33
CA ALA A 93 -4.49 -14.06 -2.08
C ALA A 93 -5.24 -13.29 -0.98
N LEU A 94 -5.90 -12.17 -1.33
CA LEU A 94 -6.75 -11.41 -0.41
C LEU A 94 -7.97 -12.22 0.03
N VAL A 95 -8.62 -12.96 -0.87
CA VAL A 95 -9.73 -13.87 -0.51
C VAL A 95 -9.26 -14.93 0.48
N PHE A 96 -8.11 -15.59 0.23
CA PHE A 96 -7.56 -16.58 1.17
C PHE A 96 -7.19 -15.96 2.52
N ARG A 97 -6.62 -14.75 2.53
CA ARG A 97 -6.31 -14.00 3.74
C ARG A 97 -7.58 -13.71 4.55
N GLY A 98 -8.64 -13.18 3.92
CA GLY A 98 -9.90 -12.86 4.59
C GLY A 98 -10.59 -14.11 5.15
N ILE A 99 -10.71 -15.18 4.35
CA ILE A 99 -11.26 -16.46 4.80
C ILE A 99 -10.45 -17.02 5.97
N ALA A 100 -9.12 -17.00 5.88
CA ALA A 100 -8.26 -17.51 6.94
C ALA A 100 -8.45 -16.73 8.25
N PHE A 101 -8.59 -15.42 8.17
CA PHE A 101 -8.81 -14.56 9.31
C PHE A 101 -10.10 -14.95 10.07
N GLU A 102 -11.22 -15.08 9.36
CA GLU A 102 -12.53 -15.40 9.96
C GLU A 102 -12.59 -16.84 10.47
N PHE A 103 -12.19 -17.83 9.65
CA PHE A 103 -12.35 -19.25 10.00
C PHE A 103 -11.34 -19.76 11.02
N ARG A 104 -10.20 -19.07 11.17
CA ARG A 104 -9.19 -19.40 12.18
C ARG A 104 -9.75 -19.41 13.60
N HIS A 105 -10.66 -18.48 13.92
CA HIS A 105 -11.21 -18.32 15.27
C HIS A 105 -12.14 -19.48 15.67
N VAL A 106 -12.87 -20.04 14.72
CA VAL A 106 -13.84 -21.13 14.96
C VAL A 106 -13.28 -22.52 14.70
N SER A 107 -12.09 -22.62 14.11
CA SER A 107 -11.48 -23.90 13.73
C SER A 107 -10.80 -24.58 14.91
N ARG A 108 -10.97 -25.92 15.01
CA ARG A 108 -10.24 -26.76 15.97
C ARG A 108 -8.73 -26.84 15.66
N SER A 109 -8.34 -26.81 14.38
CA SER A 109 -6.96 -26.80 13.93
C SER A 109 -6.64 -25.47 13.28
N LYS A 110 -5.75 -24.69 13.88
CA LYS A 110 -5.38 -23.36 13.41
C LYS A 110 -4.25 -23.36 12.38
N THR A 111 -3.47 -24.46 12.27
CA THR A 111 -2.23 -24.49 11.47
C THR A 111 -2.44 -24.14 10.00
N GLY A 112 -3.43 -24.76 9.35
CA GLY A 112 -3.74 -24.46 7.93
C GLY A 112 -4.15 -23.02 7.72
N TRP A 113 -4.96 -22.47 8.62
CA TRP A 113 -5.40 -21.07 8.58
C TRP A 113 -4.26 -20.08 8.85
N ASN A 114 -3.33 -20.43 9.75
CA ASN A 114 -2.13 -19.63 10.00
C ASN A 114 -1.28 -19.52 8.73
N ILE A 115 -1.09 -20.63 8.01
CA ILE A 115 -0.34 -20.66 6.74
C ILE A 115 -1.10 -19.83 5.68
N ALA A 116 -2.42 -20.04 5.53
CA ALA A 116 -3.23 -19.32 4.55
C ALA A 116 -3.22 -17.80 4.79
N PHE A 117 -3.29 -17.36 6.06
CA PHE A 117 -3.20 -15.95 6.42
C PHE A 117 -1.83 -15.34 6.07
N ALA A 118 -0.74 -16.03 6.42
CA ALA A 118 0.61 -15.56 6.15
C ALA A 118 0.95 -15.55 4.65
N VAL A 119 0.65 -16.65 3.95
CA VAL A 119 0.93 -16.78 2.51
C VAL A 119 0.03 -15.84 1.70
N GLY A 120 -1.26 -15.75 2.03
CA GLY A 120 -2.19 -14.82 1.38
C GLY A 120 -1.72 -13.37 1.51
N SER A 121 -1.38 -12.92 2.71
CA SER A 121 -0.86 -11.57 2.95
C SER A 121 0.44 -11.30 2.19
N THR A 122 1.37 -12.26 2.19
CA THR A 122 2.67 -12.11 1.51
C THR A 122 2.52 -12.07 0.00
N LEU A 123 1.69 -12.96 -0.59
CA LEU A 123 1.45 -12.99 -2.03
C LEU A 123 0.68 -11.77 -2.52
N ALA A 124 -0.33 -11.31 -1.78
CA ALA A 124 -1.04 -10.08 -2.10
C ALA A 124 -0.08 -8.88 -2.14
N THR A 125 0.77 -8.75 -1.13
CA THR A 125 1.77 -7.68 -1.05
C THR A 125 2.80 -7.78 -2.19
N LEU A 126 3.31 -8.98 -2.48
CA LEU A 126 4.25 -9.20 -3.57
C LEU A 126 3.64 -8.77 -4.91
N ALA A 127 2.41 -9.19 -5.19
CA ALA A 127 1.70 -8.84 -6.42
C ALA A 127 1.46 -7.33 -6.55
N GLN A 128 1.08 -6.64 -5.47
CA GLN A 128 0.94 -5.18 -5.45
C GLN A 128 2.24 -4.47 -5.81
N GLY A 129 3.35 -4.88 -5.22
CA GLY A 129 4.65 -4.28 -5.51
C GLY A 129 5.14 -4.59 -6.94
N ILE A 130 4.84 -5.77 -7.48
CA ILE A 130 5.11 -6.12 -8.89
C ILE A 130 4.31 -5.20 -9.83
N ILE A 131 3.02 -5.01 -9.58
CA ILE A 131 2.17 -4.10 -10.36
C ILE A 131 2.74 -2.68 -10.32
N LEU A 132 3.13 -2.20 -9.15
CA LEU A 132 3.73 -0.89 -8.99
C LEU A 132 5.03 -0.76 -9.78
N GLY A 133 5.94 -1.74 -9.67
CA GLY A 133 7.21 -1.75 -10.41
C GLY A 133 7.01 -1.77 -11.92
N GLY A 134 6.07 -2.57 -12.41
CA GLY A 134 5.73 -2.61 -13.83
C GLY A 134 5.12 -1.29 -14.33
N LEU A 135 4.28 -0.62 -13.52
CA LEU A 135 3.75 0.71 -13.87
C LEU A 135 4.86 1.77 -13.92
N ILE A 136 5.85 1.73 -13.03
CA ILE A 136 6.99 2.66 -13.06
C ILE A 136 7.79 2.51 -14.35
N GLN A 137 8.04 1.28 -14.78
CA GLN A 137 8.76 0.98 -16.04
C GLN A 137 7.95 1.33 -17.29
N GLY A 138 6.64 1.48 -17.14
CA GLY A 138 5.73 1.83 -18.23
C GLY A 138 5.09 0.59 -18.88
N VAL A 139 3.98 0.87 -19.56
CA VAL A 139 3.15 -0.15 -20.24
C VAL A 139 3.16 0.13 -21.74
N PRO A 140 3.47 -0.86 -22.59
CA PRO A 140 3.43 -0.68 -24.03
C PRO A 140 2.00 -0.47 -24.53
N VAL A 141 1.78 0.66 -25.20
CA VAL A 141 0.47 1.06 -25.72
C VAL A 141 0.60 1.34 -27.21
N LYS A 142 -0.28 0.74 -28.01
CA LYS A 142 -0.42 1.01 -29.44
C LYS A 142 -1.90 1.23 -29.77
N ASP A 143 -2.19 2.28 -30.50
CA ASP A 143 -3.56 2.65 -30.90
C ASP A 143 -4.54 2.75 -29.71
N GLY A 144 -4.03 3.17 -28.54
CA GLY A 144 -4.82 3.33 -27.30
C GLY A 144 -5.12 2.04 -26.55
N ALA A 145 -4.57 0.90 -26.95
CA ALA A 145 -4.72 -0.40 -26.33
C ALA A 145 -3.37 -0.98 -25.87
N PHE A 146 -3.41 -1.89 -24.90
CA PHE A 146 -2.23 -2.66 -24.49
C PHE A 146 -1.71 -3.49 -25.66
N SER A 147 -0.41 -3.40 -25.94
CA SER A 147 0.24 -4.06 -27.07
C SER A 147 1.37 -5.01 -26.66
N GLY A 148 1.53 -5.26 -25.38
CA GLY A 148 2.56 -6.13 -24.82
C GLY A 148 2.15 -7.61 -24.70
N GLY A 149 3.07 -8.42 -24.17
CA GLY A 149 2.87 -9.82 -23.84
C GLY A 149 2.31 -10.02 -22.42
N SER A 150 1.78 -11.23 -22.16
CA SER A 150 1.15 -11.60 -20.87
C SER A 150 2.11 -11.59 -19.68
N PHE A 151 3.40 -11.56 -19.89
CA PHE A 151 4.44 -11.63 -18.85
C PHE A 151 5.44 -10.45 -18.90
N ASP A 152 5.15 -9.39 -19.64
CA ASP A 152 6.04 -8.22 -19.74
C ASP A 152 6.23 -7.51 -18.38
N TRP A 153 5.30 -7.70 -17.46
CA TRP A 153 5.39 -7.25 -16.08
C TRP A 153 6.45 -7.98 -15.25
N ALA A 154 6.88 -9.18 -15.69
CA ALA A 154 7.76 -10.06 -14.91
C ALA A 154 9.24 -9.65 -15.06
N THR A 155 9.57 -8.42 -14.71
CA THR A 155 10.93 -7.86 -14.77
C THR A 155 11.65 -7.97 -13.43
N PRO A 156 13.00 -8.02 -13.41
CA PRO A 156 13.76 -7.98 -12.16
C PRO A 156 13.43 -6.77 -11.29
N PHE A 157 13.21 -5.60 -11.91
CA PHE A 157 12.84 -4.39 -11.19
C PHE A 157 11.45 -4.52 -10.52
N ALA A 158 10.46 -5.08 -11.21
CA ALA A 158 9.13 -5.31 -10.65
C ALA A 158 9.18 -6.27 -9.45
N PHE A 159 9.97 -7.34 -9.52
CA PHE A 159 10.18 -8.25 -8.38
C PHE A 159 10.90 -7.57 -7.21
N VAL A 160 11.88 -6.72 -7.46
CA VAL A 160 12.53 -5.91 -6.41
C VAL A 160 11.50 -4.99 -5.75
N CYS A 161 10.63 -4.34 -6.51
CA CYS A 161 9.53 -3.54 -5.94
C CYS A 161 8.58 -4.39 -5.08
N GLY A 162 8.27 -5.63 -5.53
CA GLY A 162 7.47 -6.58 -4.76
C GLY A 162 8.10 -6.94 -3.42
N LEU A 163 9.38 -7.30 -3.41
CA LEU A 163 10.12 -7.61 -2.18
C LEU A 163 10.27 -6.38 -1.28
N SER A 164 10.47 -5.22 -1.87
CA SER A 164 10.53 -3.94 -1.15
C SER A 164 9.21 -3.64 -0.43
N LEU A 165 8.07 -3.91 -1.08
CA LEU A 165 6.76 -3.70 -0.46
C LEU A 165 6.49 -4.69 0.66
N ILE A 166 6.98 -5.94 0.58
CA ILE A 166 6.93 -6.92 1.69
C ILE A 166 7.67 -6.36 2.92
N ALA A 167 8.87 -5.81 2.74
CA ALA A 167 9.60 -5.16 3.84
C ALA A 167 8.84 -3.95 4.38
N GLY A 168 8.26 -3.14 3.49
CA GLY A 168 7.47 -1.96 3.86
C GLY A 168 6.22 -2.30 4.67
N TYR A 169 5.39 -3.21 4.19
CA TYR A 169 4.20 -3.63 4.93
C TYR A 169 4.56 -4.38 6.22
N GLY A 170 5.64 -5.19 6.20
CA GLY A 170 6.18 -5.76 7.42
C GLY A 170 6.55 -4.69 8.46
N LEU A 171 7.14 -3.56 8.03
CA LEU A 171 7.45 -2.43 8.92
C LEU A 171 6.18 -1.75 9.46
N LEU A 172 5.15 -1.52 8.60
CA LEU A 172 3.84 -1.02 9.04
C LEU A 172 3.21 -1.95 10.08
N GLY A 173 3.18 -3.26 9.82
CA GLY A 173 2.65 -4.25 10.76
C GLY A 173 3.45 -4.31 12.06
N ALA A 174 4.79 -4.26 12.00
CA ALA A 174 5.64 -4.27 13.19
C ALA A 174 5.41 -3.04 14.05
N THR A 175 5.40 -1.84 13.45
CA THR A 175 5.17 -0.59 14.21
C THR A 175 3.72 -0.47 14.70
N TRP A 176 2.74 -1.03 13.97
CA TRP A 176 1.37 -1.19 14.47
C TRP A 176 1.32 -2.07 15.73
N LEU A 177 1.96 -3.25 15.71
CA LEU A 177 2.03 -4.14 16.88
C LEU A 177 2.71 -3.49 18.08
N VAL A 178 3.78 -2.70 17.86
CA VAL A 178 4.42 -1.89 18.91
C VAL A 178 3.41 -0.93 19.55
N MET A 179 2.55 -0.31 18.76
CA MET A 179 1.54 0.64 19.22
C MET A 179 0.35 -0.04 19.92
N LYS A 180 -0.09 -1.20 19.41
CA LYS A 180 -1.38 -1.82 19.77
C LYS A 180 -1.28 -2.99 20.73
N THR A 181 -0.07 -3.49 21.01
CA THR A 181 0.11 -4.65 21.91
C THR A 181 1.01 -4.32 23.09
N GLU A 182 1.07 -5.25 24.04
CA GLU A 182 1.97 -5.22 25.20
C GLU A 182 2.70 -6.56 25.34
N GLY A 183 3.72 -6.60 26.18
CA GLY A 183 4.45 -7.82 26.50
C GLY A 183 5.34 -8.35 25.36
N PRO A 184 5.49 -9.69 25.24
CA PRO A 184 6.44 -10.29 24.31
C PRO A 184 6.19 -9.94 22.83
N VAL A 185 4.91 -9.78 22.42
CA VAL A 185 4.57 -9.42 21.03
C VAL A 185 5.11 -8.02 20.70
N ALA A 186 4.90 -7.04 21.56
CA ALA A 186 5.40 -5.69 21.35
C ALA A 186 6.94 -5.62 21.30
N GLU A 187 7.62 -6.38 22.17
CA GLU A 187 9.11 -6.40 22.19
C GLU A 187 9.69 -7.04 20.92
N LYS A 188 9.13 -8.16 20.47
CA LYS A 188 9.54 -8.79 19.20
C LYS A 188 9.23 -7.89 18.00
N ALA A 189 8.04 -7.28 17.98
CA ALA A 189 7.66 -6.35 16.94
C ALA A 189 8.63 -5.16 16.85
N ARG A 190 9.10 -4.64 17.99
CA ARG A 190 10.11 -3.57 18.04
C ARG A 190 11.46 -4.01 17.47
N ALA A 191 11.88 -5.25 17.71
CA ALA A 191 13.09 -5.80 17.11
C ALA A 191 12.94 -5.99 15.59
N HIS A 192 11.79 -6.53 15.15
CA HIS A 192 11.47 -6.67 13.72
C HIS A 192 11.38 -5.31 13.03
N ALA A 193 10.77 -4.29 13.66
CA ALA A 193 10.68 -2.94 13.10
C ALA A 193 12.06 -2.34 12.79
N LYS A 194 13.04 -2.51 13.67
CA LYS A 194 14.42 -2.02 13.41
C LYS A 194 15.05 -2.70 12.18
N ALA A 195 14.93 -4.02 12.08
CA ALA A 195 15.49 -4.77 10.95
C ALA A 195 14.76 -4.40 9.64
N LEU A 196 13.43 -4.29 9.68
CA LEU A 196 12.61 -3.93 8.53
C LEU A 196 12.82 -2.48 8.09
N LEU A 197 13.05 -1.55 9.02
CA LEU A 197 13.40 -0.16 8.68
C LEU A 197 14.69 -0.12 7.85
N VAL A 198 15.72 -0.87 8.24
CA VAL A 198 16.95 -0.98 7.45
C VAL A 198 16.67 -1.58 6.07
N ALA A 199 15.86 -2.64 5.99
CA ALA A 199 15.48 -3.26 4.72
C ALA A 199 14.70 -2.29 3.82
N VAL A 200 13.76 -1.52 4.39
CA VAL A 200 13.00 -0.48 3.66
C VAL A 200 13.93 0.61 3.14
N LEU A 201 14.84 1.11 3.94
CA LEU A 201 15.79 2.13 3.50
C LEU A 201 16.72 1.63 2.40
N ALA A 202 17.22 0.39 2.52
CA ALA A 202 18.01 -0.25 1.46
C ALA A 202 17.18 -0.40 0.17
N SER A 203 15.92 -0.82 0.29
CA SER A 203 14.99 -0.95 -0.84
C SER A 203 14.70 0.41 -1.49
N MET A 204 14.42 1.44 -0.70
CA MET A 204 14.21 2.80 -1.20
C MET A 204 15.45 3.31 -1.95
N LEU A 205 16.65 3.05 -1.42
CA LEU A 205 17.90 3.41 -2.09
C LEU A 205 18.05 2.68 -3.44
N VAL A 206 17.85 1.35 -3.45
CA VAL A 206 17.95 0.53 -4.67
C VAL A 206 16.95 1.01 -5.73
N VAL A 207 15.68 1.17 -5.38
CA VAL A 207 14.65 1.61 -6.32
C VAL A 207 14.91 3.04 -6.80
N SER A 208 15.32 3.95 -5.90
CA SER A 208 15.60 5.35 -6.25
C SER A 208 16.83 5.53 -7.15
N LEU A 209 17.81 4.63 -7.06
CA LEU A 209 18.98 4.63 -7.96
C LEU A 209 18.68 3.92 -9.27
N TRP A 210 17.92 2.83 -9.24
CA TRP A 210 17.60 2.04 -10.44
C TRP A 210 16.65 2.78 -11.39
N THR A 211 15.61 3.40 -10.83
CA THR A 211 14.56 4.07 -11.64
C THR A 211 15.11 5.12 -12.61
N PRO A 212 15.98 6.09 -12.22
CA PRO A 212 16.53 7.06 -13.16
C PRO A 212 17.47 6.44 -14.22
N LEU A 213 18.07 5.30 -13.92
CA LEU A 213 18.95 4.60 -14.88
C LEU A 213 18.16 3.92 -15.99
N THR A 214 16.95 3.47 -15.72
CA THR A 214 16.08 2.79 -16.69
C THR A 214 15.04 3.71 -17.32
N GLU A 215 14.66 4.78 -16.63
CA GLU A 215 13.60 5.71 -17.04
C GLU A 215 14.14 7.15 -17.22
N PRO A 216 14.65 7.52 -18.41
CA PRO A 216 15.25 8.85 -18.66
C PRO A 216 14.29 10.00 -18.38
N ARG A 217 12.97 9.82 -18.58
CA ARG A 217 11.94 10.82 -18.26
C ARG A 217 11.93 11.18 -16.78
N ILE A 218 12.11 10.18 -15.90
CA ILE A 218 12.16 10.37 -14.44
C ILE A 218 13.50 11.01 -14.06
N ALA A 219 14.62 10.54 -14.65
CA ALA A 219 15.92 11.15 -14.44
C ALA A 219 15.91 12.66 -14.77
N THR A 220 15.38 13.04 -15.94
CA THR A 220 15.26 14.44 -16.34
C THR A 220 14.40 15.24 -15.35
N ARG A 221 13.28 14.68 -14.88
CA ARG A 221 12.40 15.37 -13.93
C ARG A 221 13.08 15.65 -12.59
N TRP A 222 13.83 14.70 -12.06
CA TRP A 222 14.43 14.82 -10.73
C TRP A 222 15.76 15.59 -10.74
N PHE A 223 16.55 15.46 -11.80
CA PHE A 223 17.94 15.97 -11.82
C PHE A 223 18.16 17.18 -12.72
N SER A 224 17.15 17.62 -13.50
CA SER A 224 17.27 18.88 -14.25
C SER A 224 17.11 20.10 -13.34
N LEU A 225 17.79 21.20 -13.69
CA LEU A 225 17.57 22.51 -13.05
C LEU A 225 16.36 23.19 -13.68
N PRO A 226 15.51 23.87 -12.90
CA PRO A 226 15.60 24.10 -11.43
C PRO A 226 14.95 23.03 -10.56
N ASN A 227 14.36 21.98 -11.15
CA ASN A 227 13.57 20.95 -10.45
C ASN A 227 14.35 20.30 -9.29
N PHE A 228 15.64 20.05 -9.49
CA PHE A 228 16.51 19.47 -8.48
C PHE A 228 16.40 20.19 -7.11
N TYR A 229 16.39 21.53 -7.10
CA TYR A 229 16.28 22.29 -5.87
C TYR A 229 14.92 22.17 -5.19
N PHE A 230 13.85 22.03 -5.96
CA PHE A 230 12.49 21.87 -5.41
C PHE A 230 12.21 20.46 -4.95
N LEU A 231 12.86 19.45 -5.51
CA LEU A 231 12.60 18.03 -5.21
C LEU A 231 13.55 17.44 -4.17
N TRP A 232 14.74 18.04 -3.98
CA TRP A 232 15.70 17.61 -2.97
C TRP A 232 15.15 17.52 -1.54
N PRO A 233 14.16 18.32 -1.10
CA PRO A 233 13.59 18.15 0.23
C PRO A 233 12.96 16.77 0.46
N VAL A 234 12.42 16.10 -0.56
CA VAL A 234 11.76 14.79 -0.43
C VAL A 234 12.73 13.74 0.13
N PRO A 235 13.87 13.42 -0.49
CA PRO A 235 14.83 12.47 0.08
C PRO A 235 15.42 12.93 1.41
N SER A 236 15.61 14.24 1.60
CA SER A 236 16.16 14.78 2.86
C SER A 236 15.21 14.58 4.04
N VAL A 237 13.91 14.86 3.85
CA VAL A 237 12.86 14.63 4.86
C VAL A 237 12.69 13.14 5.10
N THR A 238 12.76 12.30 4.05
CA THR A 238 12.73 10.85 4.19
C THR A 238 13.85 10.34 5.10
N ALA A 239 15.09 10.79 4.89
CA ALA A 239 16.21 10.42 5.72
C ALA A 239 16.04 10.89 7.18
N LEU A 240 15.52 12.11 7.38
CA LEU A 240 15.22 12.63 8.71
C LEU A 240 14.16 11.81 9.44
N ILE A 241 13.04 11.49 8.77
CA ILE A 241 11.95 10.68 9.36
C ILE A 241 12.46 9.27 9.72
N ALA A 242 13.25 8.64 8.85
CA ALA A 242 13.85 7.34 9.12
C ALA A 242 14.81 7.38 10.33
N TYR A 243 15.62 8.41 10.44
CA TYR A 243 16.48 8.62 11.62
C TYR A 243 15.66 8.80 12.90
N LEU A 244 14.60 9.60 12.85
CA LEU A 244 13.70 9.81 14.00
C LEU A 244 12.98 8.52 14.38
N GLU A 245 12.51 7.74 13.41
CA GLU A 245 11.87 6.44 13.66
C GLU A 245 12.80 5.49 14.40
N TRP A 246 14.06 5.37 13.94
CA TRP A 246 15.08 4.58 14.62
C TRP A 246 15.28 5.04 16.08
N ARG A 247 15.42 6.35 16.31
CA ARG A 247 15.58 6.92 17.65
C ARG A 247 14.37 6.68 18.55
N TRP A 248 13.15 6.75 18.00
CA TRP A 248 11.93 6.48 18.75
C TRP A 248 11.75 5.00 19.07
N LEU A 249 12.18 4.10 18.19
CA LEU A 249 12.23 2.65 18.46
C LEU A 249 13.22 2.36 19.59
N GLU A 250 14.39 3.02 19.63
CA GLU A 250 15.36 2.90 20.74
C GLU A 250 14.83 3.48 22.04
N ALA A 251 14.19 4.63 21.97
CA ALA A 251 13.58 5.30 23.13
C ALA A 251 12.28 4.64 23.62
N ARG A 252 11.93 3.47 23.06
CA ARG A 252 10.72 2.68 23.41
C ARG A 252 9.41 3.47 23.30
N ARG A 253 9.33 4.38 22.34
CA ARG A 253 8.06 5.06 22.04
C ARG A 253 7.14 4.09 21.31
N ASP A 254 5.84 4.15 21.63
CA ASP A 254 4.86 3.19 21.08
C ASP A 254 4.16 3.72 19.82
N VAL A 255 3.73 4.98 19.82
CA VAL A 255 2.93 5.56 18.73
C VAL A 255 3.78 6.19 17.64
N LEU A 256 4.86 6.90 18.02
CA LEU A 256 5.66 7.68 17.08
C LEU A 256 6.31 6.84 15.95
N PRO A 257 6.80 5.60 16.20
CA PRO A 257 7.32 4.77 15.12
C PRO A 257 6.28 4.48 14.03
N PHE A 258 5.04 4.17 14.41
CA PHE A 258 3.97 3.90 13.44
C PHE A 258 3.67 5.15 12.58
N LEU A 259 3.55 6.32 13.21
CA LEU A 259 3.35 7.57 12.49
C LEU A 259 4.52 7.91 11.56
N ALA A 260 5.76 7.61 11.97
CA ALA A 260 6.93 7.78 11.12
C ALA A 260 6.90 6.83 9.91
N THR A 261 6.57 5.56 10.12
CA THR A 261 6.40 4.60 9.01
C THR A 261 5.34 5.08 8.02
N MET A 262 4.17 5.56 8.50
CA MET A 262 3.14 6.15 7.63
C MET A 262 3.70 7.35 6.84
N ALA A 263 4.49 8.22 7.48
CA ALA A 263 5.12 9.35 6.82
C ALA A 263 6.14 8.92 5.74
N LEU A 264 6.92 7.85 5.97
CA LEU A 264 7.82 7.28 4.96
C LEU A 264 7.04 6.79 3.73
N PHE A 265 5.90 6.11 3.92
CA PHE A 265 5.03 5.70 2.83
C PHE A 265 4.44 6.88 2.05
N LEU A 266 3.99 7.92 2.75
CA LEU A 266 3.48 9.16 2.12
C LEU A 266 4.57 9.87 1.31
N LEU A 267 5.80 9.93 1.80
CA LEU A 267 6.93 10.50 1.07
C LEU A 267 7.29 9.67 -0.16
N GLY A 268 7.29 8.33 -0.05
CA GLY A 268 7.48 7.42 -1.18
C GLY A 268 6.37 7.60 -2.22
N TYR A 269 5.11 7.69 -1.80
CA TYR A 269 3.99 7.94 -2.68
C TYR A 269 4.08 9.32 -3.36
N LEU A 270 4.47 10.35 -2.64
CA LEU A 270 4.72 11.68 -3.21
C LEU A 270 5.79 11.64 -4.30
N GLY A 271 6.89 10.90 -4.04
CA GLY A 271 7.93 10.66 -5.04
C GLY A 271 7.40 9.97 -6.30
N LEU A 272 6.51 8.97 -6.15
CA LEU A 272 5.85 8.28 -7.28
C LEU A 272 4.94 9.21 -8.08
N VAL A 273 4.12 10.02 -7.40
CA VAL A 273 3.24 11.00 -8.06
C VAL A 273 4.07 12.02 -8.83
N ILE A 274 5.09 12.59 -8.22
CA ILE A 274 6.01 13.54 -8.88
C ILE A 274 6.65 12.90 -10.10
N SER A 275 7.09 11.66 -10.00
CA SER A 275 7.78 10.94 -11.09
C SER A 275 6.88 10.64 -12.28
N ASN A 276 5.60 10.33 -12.05
CA ASN A 276 4.71 9.85 -13.10
C ASN A 276 3.72 10.90 -13.61
N PHE A 277 3.35 11.91 -12.82
CA PHE A 277 2.44 12.94 -13.31
C PHE A 277 2.96 13.60 -14.62
N PRO A 278 2.13 13.82 -15.64
CA PRO A 278 0.68 13.67 -15.65
C PRO A 278 0.18 12.30 -16.17
N TYR A 279 1.05 11.32 -16.31
CA TYR A 279 0.69 10.03 -16.88
C TYR A 279 -0.03 9.15 -15.87
N LEU A 280 -1.15 8.58 -16.29
CA LEU A 280 -1.84 7.50 -15.58
C LEU A 280 -1.34 6.13 -16.06
N VAL A 281 -1.01 6.04 -17.36
CA VAL A 281 -0.33 4.89 -17.97
C VAL A 281 0.98 5.39 -18.58
N PRO A 282 2.09 5.37 -17.81
CA PRO A 282 3.37 5.83 -18.33
C PRO A 282 3.88 4.94 -19.47
N PRO A 283 4.62 5.50 -20.43
CA PRO A 283 4.83 6.92 -20.68
C PRO A 283 3.79 7.53 -21.63
N SER A 284 2.74 6.79 -22.01
CA SER A 284 1.93 7.01 -23.20
C SER A 284 0.63 7.79 -22.97
N LEU A 285 -0.08 7.54 -21.85
CA LEU A 285 -1.43 8.08 -21.64
C LEU A 285 -1.50 8.92 -20.37
N THR A 286 -1.92 10.18 -20.55
CA THR A 286 -2.12 11.11 -19.44
C THR A 286 -3.50 10.92 -18.77
N ILE A 287 -3.72 11.59 -17.64
CA ILE A 287 -5.02 11.61 -16.96
C ILE A 287 -6.13 12.17 -17.86
N TRP A 288 -5.82 13.12 -18.76
CA TRP A 288 -6.80 13.70 -19.69
C TRP A 288 -7.12 12.77 -20.87
N ASP A 289 -6.13 12.05 -21.40
CA ASP A 289 -6.30 11.12 -22.52
C ASP A 289 -7.18 9.90 -22.14
N THR A 290 -7.20 9.57 -20.86
CA THR A 290 -7.88 8.38 -20.33
C THR A 290 -9.20 8.67 -19.65
N ALA A 291 -9.54 9.95 -19.45
CA ALA A 291 -10.72 10.39 -18.74
C ALA A 291 -12.03 10.00 -19.43
N ALA A 292 -13.02 9.61 -18.62
CA ALA A 292 -14.39 9.41 -19.06
C ALA A 292 -15.04 10.75 -19.47
N VAL A 293 -16.19 10.67 -20.15
CA VAL A 293 -16.95 11.86 -20.51
C VAL A 293 -17.37 12.68 -19.28
N PRO A 294 -17.39 14.02 -19.34
CA PRO A 294 -17.62 14.85 -18.16
C PRO A 294 -18.92 14.55 -17.41
N ALA A 295 -19.99 14.18 -18.12
CA ALA A 295 -21.28 13.84 -17.51
C ALA A 295 -21.16 12.63 -16.54
N SER A 296 -20.42 11.60 -16.93
CA SER A 296 -20.17 10.41 -16.07
C SER A 296 -19.33 10.79 -14.86
N GLN A 297 -18.28 11.60 -15.06
CA GLN A 297 -17.42 12.05 -13.98
C GLN A 297 -18.17 12.89 -12.95
N ILE A 298 -19.04 13.81 -13.38
CA ILE A 298 -19.86 14.64 -12.49
C ILE A 298 -20.86 13.79 -11.72
N PHE A 299 -21.57 12.89 -12.38
CA PHE A 299 -22.55 12.01 -11.73
C PHE A 299 -21.92 11.20 -10.60
N MET A 300 -20.77 10.57 -10.86
CA MET A 300 -20.06 9.84 -9.83
C MET A 300 -19.48 10.71 -8.73
N LEU A 301 -19.00 11.93 -9.08
CA LEU A 301 -18.44 12.84 -8.08
C LEU A 301 -19.49 13.25 -7.05
N LEU A 302 -20.75 13.46 -7.47
CA LEU A 302 -21.85 13.76 -6.56
C LEU A 302 -22.09 12.61 -5.56
N GLY A 303 -22.09 11.34 -6.05
CA GLY A 303 -22.19 10.17 -5.18
C GLY A 303 -21.00 10.07 -4.23
N THR A 304 -19.78 10.27 -4.72
CA THR A 304 -18.56 10.22 -3.91
C THR A 304 -18.54 11.32 -2.85
N LEU A 305 -18.92 12.55 -3.18
CA LEU A 305 -18.97 13.67 -2.22
C LEU A 305 -20.00 13.44 -1.09
N LEU A 306 -21.05 12.66 -1.37
CA LEU A 306 -22.03 12.30 -0.35
C LEU A 306 -21.55 11.13 0.53
N LEU A 307 -21.02 10.07 -0.08
CA LEU A 307 -20.70 8.82 0.62
C LEU A 307 -19.34 8.85 1.30
N LEU A 308 -18.32 9.45 0.68
CA LEU A 308 -16.95 9.44 1.18
C LEU A 308 -16.82 10.08 2.58
N PRO A 309 -17.44 11.24 2.89
CA PRO A 309 -17.41 11.79 4.25
C PRO A 309 -18.04 10.87 5.30
N ILE A 310 -19.11 10.14 4.94
CA ILE A 310 -19.76 9.18 5.84
C ILE A 310 -18.82 8.01 6.13
N VAL A 311 -18.19 7.45 5.09
CA VAL A 311 -17.22 6.36 5.24
C VAL A 311 -16.02 6.79 6.06
N ILE A 312 -15.44 7.96 5.78
CA ILE A 312 -14.32 8.52 6.58
C ILE A 312 -14.74 8.72 8.03
N GLY A 313 -15.93 9.30 8.27
CA GLY A 313 -16.45 9.49 9.62
C GLY A 313 -16.62 8.18 10.39
N TYR A 314 -17.12 7.13 9.72
CA TYR A 314 -17.22 5.79 10.28
C TYR A 314 -15.84 5.19 10.60
N ILE A 315 -14.89 5.28 9.69
CA ILE A 315 -13.51 4.78 9.91
C ILE A 315 -12.88 5.49 11.13
N VAL A 316 -12.93 6.82 11.16
CA VAL A 316 -12.41 7.61 12.28
C VAL A 316 -13.08 7.19 13.61
N PHE A 317 -14.40 6.96 13.60
CA PHE A 317 -15.14 6.49 14.78
C PHE A 317 -14.65 5.11 15.24
N ILE A 318 -14.46 4.14 14.33
CA ILE A 318 -13.96 2.80 14.67
C ILE A 318 -12.54 2.87 15.25
N TYR A 319 -11.64 3.64 14.62
CA TYR A 319 -10.28 3.81 15.11
C TYR A 319 -10.25 4.49 16.50
N TRP A 320 -11.15 5.43 16.73
CA TRP A 320 -11.30 6.07 18.04
C TRP A 320 -11.87 5.12 19.09
N LEU A 321 -12.87 4.33 18.73
CA LEU A 321 -13.54 3.38 19.63
C LEU A 321 -12.57 2.29 20.11
N PHE A 322 -11.79 1.72 19.19
CA PHE A 322 -10.84 0.63 19.47
C PHE A 322 -9.38 1.11 19.66
N ARG A 323 -9.17 2.35 20.09
CA ARG A 323 -7.82 2.93 20.24
C ARG A 323 -6.93 2.29 21.32
N GLY A 324 -7.50 1.48 22.23
CA GLY A 324 -6.78 0.82 23.32
C GLY A 324 -5.75 -0.20 22.84
N LYS A 325 -4.85 -0.65 23.76
CA LYS A 325 -3.94 -1.76 23.53
C LYS A 325 -4.64 -3.09 23.77
N VAL A 326 -4.28 -4.09 22.97
CA VAL A 326 -4.76 -5.48 23.11
C VAL A 326 -3.84 -6.22 24.09
N ARG A 327 -4.42 -6.76 25.16
CA ARG A 327 -3.69 -7.54 26.16
C ARG A 327 -3.84 -9.04 25.93
N GLU A 328 -2.88 -9.80 26.47
CA GLU A 328 -2.96 -11.26 26.44
C GLU A 328 -4.19 -11.73 27.25
N GLY A 329 -4.99 -12.65 26.68
CA GLY A 329 -6.17 -13.22 27.33
C GLY A 329 -7.47 -12.39 27.25
N GLU A 330 -7.46 -11.14 26.74
CA GLU A 330 -8.71 -10.41 26.51
C GLU A 330 -9.46 -11.00 25.31
N SER A 331 -10.73 -11.37 25.50
CA SER A 331 -11.64 -11.72 24.41
C SER A 331 -12.50 -10.50 24.05
N TYR A 332 -12.65 -10.21 22.75
CA TYR A 332 -13.71 -9.32 22.29
C TYR A 332 -15.02 -10.10 22.38
N HIS A 333 -15.87 -9.70 23.29
CA HIS A 333 -17.31 -10.05 23.36
C HIS A 333 -18.13 -8.82 23.03
#